data_fe8382153b1237dc618466b116a500a5
#
_entry.id   fe8382153b1237dc618466b116a500a5
#
_cell.length_a   1.000
_cell.length_b   1.000
_cell.length_c   1.000
_cell.angle_alpha   90.00
_cell.angle_beta   90.00
_cell.angle_gamma   90.00
#
_symmetry.space_group_name_H-M   'P 1'
#
loop_
_entity.id
_entity.type
_entity.pdbx_description
1 polymer ?
#
loop_
_entity_poly.entity_id
_entity_poly.type
_entity_poly.pdbx_seq_one_letter_code
_entity_poly.pdbx_strand_id
1 'polypeptide(L)'
;MPEIAKVLVANRGEIAVRIIRAARDSGLSSVAVYADQDRDALHTRLADEAYALGGATSAETYLQIDKILSVARRAGADAVHPGYGFLAENADFARAVIGAGLTWIGPSPEAIEALGDKVTARHVAEKVGAPLAPGTPGPVESAEEVVAFAKEHGLPIAIKAAYGGGGRGLKVARELDEVAELFESATREAVAAFGRGECFVEKYLDKPRHVETQCLADAQGNVVVISTRDCSLQRRHQKLVEEAPAPFLTDEQNRALYEASKAILREVGYVGAGTCEFLIGADGTVSFLEVNTRLQVEHPVSEEITGIDLVREQFRIAAGGTIDYDDPQPQGHSLEFRINGEDPGRGFLPQPGPIHVFKTFGGPGVRLDSGVTAGDEVSGAFDSLLAKIIVTGKDRAEALERARRALDEFEVSGLPTVLPFHRKVVRDPAFTAEDGRFGVYTRWIETEFVNDIPAWDGELSDPAAAPARHTVVVEVGGKRLEVSLPDRVAAAAATAAGARPAAVPPSRRSHATSVAAGASGDAVKSPMQATVVKVAVEDGQSVVKGDLVVVLEAMKMEQPLQAHKDGVIGNINAAPGETVSAGHRLLTIG
;
A
#
# COMPACT_ATOMS: atom_id res chain seq x y z
N MET A 1 13.50 31.34 8.46
CA MET A 1 13.02 30.01 8.09
C MET A 1 13.11 29.14 9.33
N PRO A 2 12.14 28.29 9.66
CA PRO A 2 12.31 27.36 10.75
C PRO A 2 13.51 26.44 10.45
N GLU A 3 14.47 26.40 11.36
CA GLU A 3 15.59 25.46 11.26
C GLU A 3 15.09 24.12 11.75
N ILE A 4 15.02 23.11 10.87
CA ILE A 4 14.69 21.74 11.23
C ILE A 4 16.00 21.07 11.66
N ALA A 5 16.10 20.67 12.92
CA ALA A 5 17.24 19.93 13.44
C ALA A 5 16.86 18.50 13.84
N LYS A 6 15.59 18.27 14.23
CA LYS A 6 15.11 16.96 14.68
C LYS A 6 13.73 16.65 14.11
N VAL A 7 13.61 15.52 13.40
CA VAL A 7 12.38 15.06 12.75
C VAL A 7 11.78 13.85 13.46
N LEU A 8 10.50 13.94 13.86
CA LEU A 8 9.74 12.77 14.26
C LEU A 8 9.15 12.10 13.02
N VAL A 9 9.40 10.80 12.87
CA VAL A 9 8.85 9.96 11.80
C VAL A 9 7.60 9.29 12.30
N ALA A 10 6.42 9.80 11.89
CA ALA A 10 5.11 9.29 12.32
C ALA A 10 4.66 8.09 11.47
N ASN A 11 5.54 7.10 11.34
CA ASN A 11 5.34 5.91 10.52
C ASN A 11 6.20 4.74 10.99
N ARG A 12 6.12 3.60 10.29
CA ARG A 12 6.85 2.36 10.58
C ARG A 12 7.40 1.71 9.30
N GLY A 13 8.08 0.58 9.47
CA GLY A 13 8.50 -0.27 8.36
C GLY A 13 9.53 0.40 7.44
N GLU A 14 9.48 0.07 6.16
CA GLU A 14 10.49 0.51 5.20
C GLU A 14 10.50 2.03 5.00
N ILE A 15 9.30 2.68 5.01
CA ILE A 15 9.24 4.14 4.84
C ILE A 15 9.84 4.89 6.03
N ALA A 16 9.65 4.40 7.25
CA ALA A 16 10.31 5.00 8.41
C ALA A 16 11.83 4.86 8.30
N VAL A 17 12.34 3.70 7.87
CA VAL A 17 13.78 3.50 7.59
C VAL A 17 14.27 4.47 6.50
N ARG A 18 13.50 4.64 5.41
CA ARG A 18 13.82 5.55 4.30
C ARG A 18 13.94 7.00 4.77
N ILE A 19 12.98 7.46 5.58
CA ILE A 19 12.97 8.83 6.13
C ILE A 19 14.12 9.03 7.12
N ILE A 20 14.37 8.07 8.01
CA ILE A 20 15.48 8.11 8.98
C ILE A 20 16.83 8.22 8.26
N ARG A 21 17.03 7.46 7.18
CA ARG A 21 18.25 7.54 6.35
C ARG A 21 18.39 8.92 5.72
N ALA A 22 17.32 9.45 5.11
CA ALA A 22 17.35 10.79 4.53
C ALA A 22 17.59 11.89 5.57
N ALA A 23 17.03 11.77 6.77
CA ALA A 23 17.30 12.69 7.89
C ALA A 23 18.80 12.68 8.23
N ARG A 24 19.37 11.49 8.41
CA ARG A 24 20.81 11.33 8.70
C ARG A 24 21.70 11.92 7.60
N ASP A 25 21.38 11.66 6.32
CA ASP A 25 22.10 12.19 5.17
C ASP A 25 21.94 13.70 5.02
N SER A 26 20.92 14.28 5.66
CA SER A 26 20.68 15.73 5.73
C SER A 26 21.24 16.37 7.01
N GLY A 27 21.91 15.60 7.88
CA GLY A 27 22.44 16.07 9.17
C GLY A 27 21.36 16.32 10.24
N LEU A 28 20.16 15.78 10.05
CA LEU A 28 19.05 15.90 10.99
C LEU A 28 19.01 14.71 11.95
N SER A 29 18.65 14.97 13.21
CA SER A 29 18.33 13.91 14.17
C SER A 29 16.95 13.32 13.89
N SER A 30 16.79 12.03 14.16
CA SER A 30 15.56 11.28 13.87
C SER A 30 14.94 10.69 15.14
N VAL A 31 13.62 10.79 15.25
CA VAL A 31 12.82 10.19 16.32
C VAL A 31 11.84 9.21 15.70
N ALA A 32 11.94 7.94 16.06
CA ALA A 32 10.99 6.91 15.69
C ALA A 32 9.90 6.76 16.75
N VAL A 33 8.70 6.37 16.30
CA VAL A 33 7.62 5.88 17.16
C VAL A 33 7.33 4.42 16.83
N TYR A 34 6.85 3.64 17.82
CA TYR A 34 6.61 2.23 17.57
C TYR A 34 5.44 1.66 18.38
N ALA A 35 4.70 0.71 17.75
CA ALA A 35 3.77 -0.20 18.41
C ALA A 35 4.54 -1.31 19.15
N ASP A 36 3.89 -2.03 20.04
CA ASP A 36 4.56 -3.06 20.87
C ASP A 36 5.25 -4.14 20.02
N GLN A 37 4.68 -4.52 18.86
CA GLN A 37 5.28 -5.47 17.92
C GLN A 37 6.51 -4.91 17.20
N ASP A 38 6.59 -3.59 17.04
CA ASP A 38 7.68 -2.92 16.32
C ASP A 38 8.86 -2.53 17.22
N ARG A 39 8.84 -2.92 18.51
CA ARG A 39 9.86 -2.54 19.50
C ARG A 39 11.30 -2.78 19.02
N ASP A 40 11.53 -3.91 18.38
CA ASP A 40 12.83 -4.33 17.86
C ASP A 40 12.95 -4.20 16.34
N ALA A 41 12.00 -3.49 15.69
CA ALA A 41 11.99 -3.30 14.25
C ALA A 41 13.18 -2.47 13.76
N LEU A 42 13.51 -2.60 12.47
CA LEU A 42 14.70 -1.96 11.91
C LEU A 42 14.68 -0.43 12.09
N HIS A 43 13.52 0.23 11.91
CA HIS A 43 13.39 1.67 12.04
C HIS A 43 13.66 2.18 13.47
N THR A 44 13.28 1.41 14.50
CA THR A 44 13.57 1.79 15.91
C THR A 44 15.05 1.66 16.25
N ARG A 45 15.74 0.71 15.60
CA ARG A 45 17.19 0.50 15.80
C ARG A 45 18.05 1.53 15.06
N LEU A 46 17.54 2.09 13.97
CA LEU A 46 18.26 3.04 13.13
C LEU A 46 18.06 4.50 13.53
N ALA A 47 16.94 4.84 14.15
CA ALA A 47 16.66 6.18 14.64
C ALA A 47 17.60 6.56 15.80
N ASP A 48 17.85 7.87 15.97
CA ASP A 48 18.64 8.38 17.11
C ASP A 48 17.89 8.20 18.43
N GLU A 49 16.56 8.35 18.41
CA GLU A 49 15.68 8.09 19.53
C GLU A 49 14.45 7.30 19.09
N ALA A 50 13.91 6.44 19.95
CA ALA A 50 12.69 5.68 19.67
C ALA A 50 11.76 5.64 20.88
N TYR A 51 10.45 5.84 20.66
CA TYR A 51 9.44 5.94 21.71
C TYR A 51 8.26 5.02 21.46
N ALA A 52 7.86 4.27 22.50
CA ALA A 52 6.66 3.44 22.46
C ALA A 52 5.38 4.28 22.43
N LEU A 53 4.46 3.93 21.55
CA LEU A 53 3.10 4.47 21.55
C LEU A 53 2.17 3.71 22.50
N GLY A 54 2.54 2.50 22.92
CA GLY A 54 1.74 1.62 23.79
C GLY A 54 0.47 1.13 23.10
N GLY A 55 0.43 -0.13 22.76
CA GLY A 55 -0.64 -0.81 22.04
C GLY A 55 -0.12 -1.64 20.89
N ALA A 56 -1.00 -2.50 20.35
CA ALA A 56 -0.65 -3.52 19.39
C ALA A 56 -1.21 -3.25 17.98
N THR A 57 -2.28 -2.48 17.85
CA THR A 57 -2.96 -2.21 16.59
C THR A 57 -2.67 -0.80 16.06
N SER A 58 -2.92 -0.59 14.78
CA SER A 58 -2.82 0.75 14.17
C SER A 58 -3.72 1.76 14.88
N ALA A 59 -4.94 1.35 15.22
CA ALA A 59 -5.93 2.19 15.90
C ALA A 59 -5.47 2.62 17.30
N GLU A 60 -4.73 1.79 18.00
CA GLU A 60 -4.18 2.10 19.33
C GLU A 60 -2.89 2.92 19.28
N THR A 61 -2.20 2.97 18.14
CA THR A 61 -0.84 3.49 18.01
C THR A 61 -0.70 4.54 16.92
N TYR A 62 -0.37 4.16 15.70
CA TYR A 62 -0.03 5.05 14.58
C TYR A 62 -1.18 5.95 14.09
N LEU A 63 -2.42 5.66 14.49
CA LEU A 63 -3.59 6.50 14.24
C LEU A 63 -3.97 7.41 15.42
N GLN A 64 -3.15 7.42 16.50
CA GLN A 64 -3.39 8.21 17.72
C GLN A 64 -2.60 9.53 17.68
N ILE A 65 -3.25 10.59 17.21
CA ILE A 65 -2.65 11.94 17.07
C ILE A 65 -2.03 12.41 18.38
N ASP A 66 -2.76 12.30 19.50
CA ASP A 66 -2.30 12.77 20.82
C ASP A 66 -1.05 12.04 21.30
N LYS A 67 -0.96 10.73 21.06
CA LYS A 67 0.23 9.94 21.43
C LYS A 67 1.44 10.40 20.64
N ILE A 68 1.30 10.59 19.32
CA ILE A 68 2.38 11.04 18.44
C ILE A 68 2.86 12.43 18.84
N LEU A 69 1.96 13.38 19.08
CA LEU A 69 2.29 14.73 19.53
C LEU A 69 2.93 14.74 20.94
N SER A 70 2.49 13.86 21.84
CA SER A 70 3.13 13.70 23.14
C SER A 70 4.58 13.26 23.03
N VAL A 71 4.87 12.32 22.10
CA VAL A 71 6.24 11.90 21.81
C VAL A 71 7.04 13.05 21.20
N ALA A 72 6.50 13.78 20.23
CA ALA A 72 7.17 14.91 19.59
C ALA A 72 7.64 15.95 20.61
N ARG A 73 6.75 16.32 21.55
CA ARG A 73 7.10 17.25 22.64
C ARG A 73 8.18 16.69 23.58
N ARG A 74 8.08 15.42 23.98
CA ARG A 74 9.04 14.76 24.88
C ARG A 74 10.42 14.63 24.27
N ALA A 75 10.48 14.34 22.97
CA ALA A 75 11.72 14.22 22.21
C ALA A 75 12.32 15.59 21.83
N GLY A 76 11.55 16.67 21.95
CA GLY A 76 11.95 17.99 21.45
C GLY A 76 12.13 17.99 19.93
N ALA A 77 11.23 17.34 19.20
CA ALA A 77 11.23 17.35 17.74
C ALA A 77 10.79 18.72 17.22
N ASP A 78 11.37 19.16 16.10
CA ASP A 78 11.05 20.41 15.42
C ASP A 78 10.02 20.21 14.31
N ALA A 79 10.02 19.01 13.74
CA ALA A 79 9.19 18.66 12.59
C ALA A 79 8.61 17.25 12.69
N VAL A 80 7.53 17.00 11.95
CA VAL A 80 6.89 15.69 11.82
C VAL A 80 6.80 15.32 10.34
N HIS A 81 7.34 14.15 9.99
CA HIS A 81 7.18 13.54 8.67
C HIS A 81 6.20 12.37 8.76
N PRO A 82 5.06 12.40 8.04
CA PRO A 82 4.03 11.36 8.14
C PRO A 82 4.33 10.10 7.31
N GLY A 83 5.28 10.15 6.37
CA GLY A 83 5.49 9.09 5.38
C GLY A 83 4.31 8.92 4.43
N TYR A 84 3.82 7.69 4.30
CA TYR A 84 2.59 7.36 3.58
C TYR A 84 1.70 6.40 4.39
N GLY A 85 0.41 6.32 4.05
CA GLY A 85 -0.57 5.58 4.86
C GLY A 85 -0.82 6.24 6.22
N PHE A 86 -1.44 5.52 7.14
CA PHE A 86 -1.84 6.02 8.46
C PHE A 86 -2.44 7.44 8.42
N LEU A 87 -1.74 8.41 9.01
CA LEU A 87 -2.20 9.80 9.13
C LEU A 87 -1.60 10.75 8.04
N ALA A 88 -0.92 10.20 7.02
CA ALA A 88 -0.24 11.03 6.02
C ALA A 88 -1.18 11.93 5.20
N GLU A 89 -2.43 11.51 5.00
CA GLU A 89 -3.48 12.25 4.29
C GLU A 89 -4.60 12.73 5.23
N ASN A 90 -4.28 12.87 6.53
CA ASN A 90 -5.23 13.31 7.53
C ASN A 90 -5.03 14.81 7.84
N ALA A 91 -5.98 15.66 7.42
CA ALA A 91 -5.92 17.09 7.61
C ALA A 91 -5.92 17.51 9.10
N ASP A 92 -6.64 16.78 9.96
CA ASP A 92 -6.69 17.07 11.39
C ASP A 92 -5.33 16.79 12.06
N PHE A 93 -4.61 15.76 11.60
CA PHE A 93 -3.26 15.50 12.08
C PHE A 93 -2.31 16.64 11.66
N ALA A 94 -2.36 17.07 10.40
CA ALA A 94 -1.56 18.19 9.93
C ALA A 94 -1.85 19.48 10.74
N ARG A 95 -3.14 19.80 11.00
CA ARG A 95 -3.55 20.93 11.87
C ARG A 95 -3.02 20.78 13.29
N ALA A 96 -3.10 19.59 13.85
CA ALA A 96 -2.64 19.32 15.21
C ALA A 96 -1.13 19.48 15.37
N VAL A 97 -0.34 19.05 14.36
CA VAL A 97 1.12 19.24 14.31
C VAL A 97 1.45 20.74 14.23
N ILE A 98 0.83 21.47 13.30
CA ILE A 98 1.01 22.92 13.12
C ILE A 98 0.59 23.66 14.39
N GLY A 99 -0.57 23.32 14.95
CA GLY A 99 -1.09 23.91 16.20
C GLY A 99 -0.22 23.64 17.43
N ALA A 100 0.60 22.58 17.41
CA ALA A 100 1.60 22.30 18.43
C ALA A 100 2.91 23.10 18.26
N GLY A 101 3.00 23.95 17.23
CA GLY A 101 4.20 24.75 16.91
C GLY A 101 5.29 23.94 16.21
N LEU A 102 4.97 22.80 15.64
CA LEU A 102 5.89 21.92 14.90
C LEU A 102 5.77 22.15 13.40
N THR A 103 6.85 21.95 12.66
CA THR A 103 6.83 21.95 11.21
C THR A 103 6.18 20.67 10.68
N TRP A 104 5.09 20.80 9.94
CA TRP A 104 4.49 19.71 9.19
C TRP A 104 5.22 19.52 7.87
N ILE A 105 5.73 18.32 7.60
CA ILE A 105 6.39 17.98 6.34
C ILE A 105 5.37 17.36 5.41
N GLY A 106 4.69 18.20 4.66
CA GLY A 106 3.61 17.83 3.75
C GLY A 106 2.80 19.05 3.30
N PRO A 107 1.72 18.85 2.53
CA PRO A 107 0.83 19.91 2.09
C PRO A 107 0.00 20.50 3.25
N SER A 108 -0.58 21.68 3.02
CA SER A 108 -1.48 22.29 4.00
C SER A 108 -2.71 21.43 4.27
N PRO A 109 -3.32 21.53 5.47
CA PRO A 109 -4.57 20.82 5.76
C PRO A 109 -5.67 21.08 4.73
N GLU A 110 -5.75 22.31 4.23
CA GLU A 110 -6.73 22.73 3.22
C GLU A 110 -6.48 22.04 1.86
N ALA A 111 -5.21 21.87 1.46
CA ALA A 111 -4.86 21.13 0.25
C ALA A 111 -5.15 19.64 0.40
N ILE A 112 -4.92 19.06 1.59
CA ILE A 112 -5.28 17.66 1.90
C ILE A 112 -6.79 17.47 1.77
N GLU A 113 -7.61 18.36 2.33
CA GLU A 113 -9.07 18.28 2.25
C GLU A 113 -9.59 18.46 0.82
N ALA A 114 -9.08 19.49 0.11
CA ALA A 114 -9.51 19.78 -1.24
C ALA A 114 -9.21 18.66 -2.25
N LEU A 115 -8.08 17.99 -2.12
CA LEU A 115 -7.64 16.95 -3.04
C LEU A 115 -7.95 15.52 -2.54
N GLY A 116 -8.16 15.34 -1.24
CA GLY A 116 -8.55 14.05 -0.65
C GLY A 116 -10.03 13.70 -0.86
N ASP A 117 -10.90 14.68 -1.03
CA ASP A 117 -12.29 14.46 -1.44
C ASP A 117 -12.39 14.32 -2.96
N LYS A 118 -12.85 13.16 -3.44
CA LYS A 118 -12.87 12.82 -4.87
C LYS A 118 -13.73 13.78 -5.71
N VAL A 119 -14.81 14.30 -5.14
CA VAL A 119 -15.71 15.23 -5.86
C VAL A 119 -15.03 16.60 -5.99
N THR A 120 -14.46 17.08 -4.90
CA THR A 120 -13.73 18.36 -4.86
C THR A 120 -12.50 18.31 -5.77
N ALA A 121 -11.71 17.24 -5.71
CA ALA A 121 -10.55 17.04 -6.58
C ALA A 121 -10.93 17.03 -8.06
N ARG A 122 -12.07 16.39 -8.42
CA ARG A 122 -12.59 16.41 -9.79
C ARG A 122 -13.00 17.83 -10.22
N HIS A 123 -13.67 18.59 -9.35
CA HIS A 123 -14.02 19.99 -9.65
C HIS A 123 -12.78 20.88 -9.83
N VAL A 124 -11.73 20.66 -9.03
CA VAL A 124 -10.44 21.35 -9.23
C VAL A 124 -9.86 21.00 -10.60
N ALA A 125 -9.84 19.70 -10.97
CA ALA A 125 -9.35 19.24 -12.25
C ALA A 125 -10.16 19.84 -13.44
N GLU A 126 -11.48 19.85 -13.35
CA GLU A 126 -12.37 20.50 -14.33
C GLU A 126 -12.07 21.98 -14.49
N LYS A 127 -11.94 22.71 -13.38
CA LYS A 127 -11.66 24.15 -13.34
C LYS A 127 -10.38 24.52 -14.08
N VAL A 128 -9.34 23.69 -13.95
CA VAL A 128 -8.04 23.93 -14.59
C VAL A 128 -7.93 23.30 -15.98
N GLY A 129 -8.97 22.64 -16.48
CA GLY A 129 -9.00 22.02 -17.80
C GLY A 129 -8.15 20.73 -17.90
N ALA A 130 -7.95 20.03 -16.78
CA ALA A 130 -7.27 18.74 -16.79
C ALA A 130 -8.08 17.70 -17.59
N PRO A 131 -7.42 16.74 -18.25
CA PRO A 131 -8.12 15.72 -19.01
C PRO A 131 -8.99 14.84 -18.09
N LEU A 132 -10.26 14.72 -18.43
CA LEU A 132 -11.23 13.91 -17.73
C LEU A 132 -11.98 13.03 -18.72
N ALA A 133 -12.26 11.79 -18.35
CA ALA A 133 -13.21 11.00 -19.11
C ALA A 133 -14.56 11.72 -19.15
N PRO A 134 -15.20 11.82 -20.33
CA PRO A 134 -16.54 12.40 -20.44
C PRO A 134 -17.48 11.77 -19.41
N GLY A 135 -18.25 12.59 -18.71
CA GLY A 135 -19.20 12.15 -17.70
C GLY A 135 -20.34 13.14 -17.57
N THR A 136 -21.45 12.71 -16.99
CA THR A 136 -22.59 13.58 -16.75
C THR A 136 -22.30 14.50 -15.56
N PRO A 137 -22.70 15.78 -15.63
CA PRO A 137 -22.46 16.75 -14.55
C PRO A 137 -23.32 16.50 -13.32
N GLY A 138 -24.35 15.69 -13.45
CA GLY A 138 -25.29 15.30 -12.40
C GLY A 138 -25.84 13.90 -12.61
N PRO A 139 -26.66 13.40 -11.67
CA PRO A 139 -27.39 12.17 -11.89
C PRO A 139 -28.28 12.27 -13.12
N VAL A 140 -28.36 11.17 -13.88
CA VAL A 140 -29.26 11.04 -15.04
C VAL A 140 -30.65 10.63 -14.57
N GLU A 141 -31.67 11.16 -15.21
CA GLU A 141 -33.08 10.94 -14.83
C GLU A 141 -33.75 9.83 -15.65
N SER A 142 -33.21 9.51 -16.84
CA SER A 142 -33.85 8.56 -17.75
C SER A 142 -32.84 7.73 -18.56
N ALA A 143 -33.31 6.59 -19.07
CA ALA A 143 -32.54 5.73 -19.98
C ALA A 143 -32.23 6.43 -21.33
N GLU A 144 -33.11 7.34 -21.77
CA GLU A 144 -32.92 8.13 -22.98
C GLU A 144 -31.74 9.07 -22.88
N GLU A 145 -31.51 9.68 -21.72
CA GLU A 145 -30.32 10.51 -21.44
C GLU A 145 -29.05 9.68 -21.49
N VAL A 146 -29.07 8.48 -20.92
CA VAL A 146 -27.93 7.54 -20.95
C VAL A 146 -27.62 7.11 -22.38
N VAL A 147 -28.65 6.81 -23.18
CA VAL A 147 -28.49 6.47 -24.60
C VAL A 147 -27.96 7.66 -25.42
N ALA A 148 -28.42 8.89 -25.12
CA ALA A 148 -27.91 10.09 -25.75
C ALA A 148 -26.43 10.30 -25.45
N PHE A 149 -26.04 10.17 -24.18
CA PHE A 149 -24.64 10.23 -23.75
C PHE A 149 -23.78 9.18 -24.46
N ALA A 150 -24.26 7.93 -24.55
CA ALA A 150 -23.54 6.85 -25.23
C ALA A 150 -23.35 7.12 -26.74
N LYS A 151 -24.35 7.75 -27.40
CA LYS A 151 -24.24 8.14 -28.81
C LYS A 151 -23.26 9.28 -29.03
N GLU A 152 -23.18 10.24 -28.11
CA GLU A 152 -22.28 11.40 -28.19
C GLU A 152 -20.83 11.03 -27.90
N HIS A 153 -20.60 10.27 -26.82
CA HIS A 153 -19.25 9.98 -26.33
C HIS A 153 -18.73 8.58 -26.72
N GLY A 154 -19.56 7.78 -27.39
CA GLY A 154 -19.23 6.42 -27.79
C GLY A 154 -19.26 5.41 -26.63
N LEU A 155 -19.30 4.14 -26.99
CA LEU A 155 -19.23 3.01 -26.05
C LEU A 155 -17.78 2.54 -25.85
N PRO A 156 -17.48 1.83 -24.76
CA PRO A 156 -18.37 1.50 -23.63
C PRO A 156 -18.59 2.68 -22.68
N ILE A 157 -19.70 2.64 -21.93
CA ILE A 157 -20.02 3.59 -20.86
C ILE A 157 -20.23 2.86 -19.53
N ALA A 158 -19.93 3.54 -18.43
CA ALA A 158 -20.21 3.08 -17.07
C ALA A 158 -21.40 3.82 -16.48
N ILE A 159 -22.35 3.09 -15.94
CA ILE A 159 -23.49 3.60 -15.17
C ILE A 159 -23.20 3.29 -13.71
N LYS A 160 -23.09 4.33 -12.87
CA LYS A 160 -22.64 4.23 -11.48
C LYS A 160 -23.68 4.80 -10.53
N ALA A 161 -24.03 4.04 -9.48
CA ALA A 161 -24.85 4.58 -8.39
C ALA A 161 -24.12 5.75 -7.69
N ALA A 162 -24.83 6.85 -7.46
CA ALA A 162 -24.28 8.07 -6.85
C ALA A 162 -23.69 7.84 -5.45
N TYR A 163 -24.28 6.91 -4.70
CA TYR A 163 -23.92 6.58 -3.32
C TYR A 163 -23.23 5.21 -3.21
N GLY A 164 -22.82 4.62 -4.36
CA GLY A 164 -22.17 3.32 -4.44
C GLY A 164 -20.67 3.38 -4.18
N GLY A 165 -20.14 2.30 -3.64
CA GLY A 165 -18.71 2.10 -3.43
C GLY A 165 -18.32 0.62 -3.62
N GLY A 166 -17.02 0.35 -3.88
CA GLY A 166 -16.52 -1.02 -4.01
C GLY A 166 -17.09 -1.80 -5.21
N GLY A 167 -17.51 -1.10 -6.29
CA GLY A 167 -18.05 -1.73 -7.50
C GLY A 167 -19.53 -2.13 -7.42
N ARG A 168 -20.21 -1.92 -6.30
CA ARG A 168 -21.67 -2.13 -6.19
C ARG A 168 -22.42 -1.00 -6.87
N GLY A 169 -23.42 -1.36 -7.70
CA GLY A 169 -24.19 -0.39 -8.50
C GLY A 169 -23.41 0.15 -9.70
N LEU A 170 -22.36 -0.54 -10.16
CA LEU A 170 -21.66 -0.28 -11.41
C LEU A 170 -22.13 -1.27 -12.48
N LYS A 171 -22.61 -0.73 -13.61
CA LYS A 171 -22.89 -1.49 -14.84
C LYS A 171 -22.08 -0.91 -15.98
N VAL A 172 -21.59 -1.75 -16.88
CA VAL A 172 -20.85 -1.31 -18.06
C VAL A 172 -21.64 -1.74 -19.30
N ALA A 173 -22.11 -0.76 -20.05
CA ALA A 173 -22.78 -0.97 -21.31
C ALA A 173 -21.76 -0.92 -22.47
N ARG A 174 -21.76 -1.97 -23.29
CA ARG A 174 -20.87 -2.13 -24.45
C ARG A 174 -21.59 -1.99 -25.78
N GLU A 175 -22.90 -2.24 -25.76
CA GLU A 175 -23.77 -2.11 -26.91
C GLU A 175 -24.91 -1.14 -26.58
N LEU A 176 -25.45 -0.42 -27.62
CA LEU A 176 -26.48 0.60 -27.40
C LEU A 176 -27.82 0.02 -26.94
N ASP A 177 -28.13 -1.20 -27.36
CA ASP A 177 -29.38 -1.87 -27.04
C ASP A 177 -29.46 -2.37 -25.59
N GLU A 178 -28.32 -2.58 -24.91
CA GLU A 178 -28.28 -2.97 -23.51
C GLU A 178 -28.33 -1.78 -22.53
N VAL A 179 -28.11 -0.55 -23.00
CA VAL A 179 -27.96 0.65 -22.16
C VAL A 179 -29.18 0.86 -21.26
N ALA A 180 -30.39 0.78 -21.83
CA ALA A 180 -31.62 1.04 -21.08
C ALA A 180 -31.86 -0.01 -19.99
N GLU A 181 -31.65 -1.29 -20.28
CA GLU A 181 -31.81 -2.37 -19.32
C GLU A 181 -30.78 -2.26 -18.19
N LEU A 182 -29.51 -1.97 -18.54
CA LEU A 182 -28.44 -1.81 -17.55
C LEU A 182 -28.62 -0.58 -16.65
N PHE A 183 -29.20 0.52 -17.19
CA PHE A 183 -29.56 1.69 -16.38
C PHE A 183 -30.65 1.35 -15.36
N GLU A 184 -31.73 0.71 -15.81
CA GLU A 184 -32.79 0.27 -14.88
C GLU A 184 -32.26 -0.73 -13.83
N SER A 185 -31.37 -1.65 -14.23
CA SER A 185 -30.74 -2.60 -13.32
C SER A 185 -29.87 -1.88 -12.28
N ALA A 186 -29.03 -0.91 -12.70
CA ALA A 186 -28.19 -0.11 -11.82
C ALA A 186 -29.06 0.69 -10.81
N THR A 187 -30.14 1.31 -11.28
CA THR A 187 -31.07 2.06 -10.44
C THR A 187 -31.75 1.17 -9.40
N ARG A 188 -32.26 -0.01 -9.81
CA ARG A 188 -32.84 -0.98 -8.87
C ARG A 188 -31.86 -1.45 -7.82
N GLU A 189 -30.63 -1.77 -8.22
CA GLU A 189 -29.56 -2.16 -7.29
C GLU A 189 -29.20 -1.02 -6.31
N ALA A 190 -29.13 0.22 -6.84
CA ALA A 190 -28.85 1.40 -6.01
C ALA A 190 -29.94 1.62 -4.94
N VAL A 191 -31.21 1.53 -5.32
CA VAL A 191 -32.33 1.61 -4.38
C VAL A 191 -32.26 0.50 -3.33
N ALA A 192 -32.01 -0.74 -3.74
CA ALA A 192 -31.95 -1.88 -2.83
C ALA A 192 -30.76 -1.79 -1.85
N ALA A 193 -29.61 -1.28 -2.30
CA ALA A 193 -28.40 -1.23 -1.49
C ALA A 193 -28.26 0.05 -0.65
N PHE A 194 -28.77 1.20 -1.16
CA PHE A 194 -28.49 2.53 -0.60
C PHE A 194 -29.77 3.33 -0.31
N GLY A 195 -30.96 2.80 -0.62
CA GLY A 195 -32.25 3.47 -0.46
C GLY A 195 -32.53 4.60 -1.46
N ARG A 196 -31.60 4.84 -2.42
CA ARG A 196 -31.66 5.92 -3.42
C ARG A 196 -31.16 5.41 -4.76
N GLY A 197 -31.82 5.82 -5.85
CA GLY A 197 -31.60 5.26 -7.19
C GLY A 197 -30.81 6.17 -8.17
N GLU A 198 -30.28 7.30 -7.69
CA GLU A 198 -29.54 8.24 -8.55
C GLU A 198 -28.28 7.59 -9.12
N CYS A 199 -28.12 7.67 -10.45
CA CYS A 199 -26.98 7.16 -11.17
C CYS A 199 -26.31 8.25 -12.00
N PHE A 200 -24.98 8.19 -12.09
CA PHE A 200 -24.15 8.97 -13.01
C PHE A 200 -23.71 8.10 -14.17
N VAL A 201 -23.40 8.73 -15.28
CA VAL A 201 -22.85 8.04 -16.47
C VAL A 201 -21.50 8.64 -16.82
N GLU A 202 -20.55 7.80 -17.17
CA GLU A 202 -19.25 8.23 -17.66
C GLU A 202 -18.72 7.29 -18.74
N LYS A 203 -17.82 7.80 -19.59
CA LYS A 203 -17.06 6.96 -20.52
C LYS A 203 -16.30 5.90 -19.73
N TYR A 204 -16.50 4.63 -20.10
CA TYR A 204 -15.73 3.53 -19.50
C TYR A 204 -14.42 3.33 -20.26
N LEU A 205 -13.31 3.32 -19.55
CA LEU A 205 -12.01 3.06 -20.12
C LEU A 205 -11.74 1.56 -20.13
N ASP A 206 -11.64 0.97 -21.31
CA ASP A 206 -11.28 -0.44 -21.44
C ASP A 206 -9.79 -0.64 -21.19
N LYS A 207 -9.46 -1.71 -20.45
CA LYS A 207 -8.09 -2.13 -20.15
C LYS A 207 -7.17 -0.92 -19.81
N PRO A 208 -7.59 -0.05 -18.87
CA PRO A 208 -6.88 1.18 -18.64
C PRO A 208 -5.51 0.90 -17.99
N ARG A 209 -4.50 1.65 -18.44
CA ARG A 209 -3.25 1.77 -17.71
C ARG A 209 -3.41 2.77 -16.59
N HIS A 210 -2.72 2.52 -15.49
CA HIS A 210 -2.61 3.45 -14.37
C HIS A 210 -1.27 4.17 -14.49
N VAL A 211 -1.32 5.42 -14.90
CA VAL A 211 -0.15 6.27 -15.07
C VAL A 211 -0.25 7.45 -14.12
N GLU A 212 0.87 7.83 -13.53
CA GLU A 212 0.90 8.92 -12.56
C GLU A 212 2.12 9.83 -12.75
N THR A 213 2.04 11.03 -12.18
CA THR A 213 3.14 12.00 -12.18
C THR A 213 3.64 12.24 -10.77
N GLN A 214 4.94 12.10 -10.55
CA GLN A 214 5.57 12.55 -9.31
C GLN A 214 5.80 14.05 -9.37
N CYS A 215 5.25 14.78 -8.42
CA CYS A 215 5.37 16.22 -8.35
C CYS A 215 6.09 16.67 -7.07
N LEU A 216 6.74 17.82 -7.17
CA LEU A 216 7.18 18.63 -6.03
C LEU A 216 6.66 20.06 -6.20
N ALA A 217 6.24 20.67 -5.09
CA ALA A 217 5.79 22.05 -5.07
C ALA A 217 6.34 22.78 -3.84
N ASP A 218 6.68 24.07 -3.99
CA ASP A 218 7.15 24.91 -2.89
C ASP A 218 6.13 25.99 -2.49
N ALA A 219 6.40 26.66 -1.38
CA ALA A 219 5.52 27.72 -0.85
C ALA A 219 5.48 28.97 -1.73
N GLN A 220 6.32 29.11 -2.74
CA GLN A 220 6.36 30.21 -3.70
C GLN A 220 5.49 29.93 -4.93
N GLY A 221 4.90 28.72 -5.03
CA GLY A 221 4.04 28.32 -6.15
C GLY A 221 4.82 27.71 -7.32
N ASN A 222 6.12 27.42 -7.16
CA ASN A 222 6.85 26.62 -8.14
C ASN A 222 6.38 25.17 -8.04
N VAL A 223 6.02 24.58 -9.17
CA VAL A 223 5.61 23.17 -9.28
C VAL A 223 6.37 22.52 -10.42
N VAL A 224 7.07 21.44 -10.11
CA VAL A 224 7.80 20.62 -11.08
C VAL A 224 7.27 19.20 -11.09
N VAL A 225 7.30 18.57 -12.26
CA VAL A 225 7.02 17.14 -12.44
C VAL A 225 8.35 16.41 -12.56
N ILE A 226 8.64 15.56 -11.59
CA ILE A 226 9.91 14.81 -11.52
C ILE A 226 9.96 13.73 -12.58
N SER A 227 8.90 12.95 -12.71
CA SER A 227 8.73 11.93 -13.74
C SER A 227 7.30 11.44 -13.82
N THR A 228 6.99 10.67 -14.86
CA THR A 228 5.84 9.77 -14.89
C THR A 228 6.21 8.41 -14.33
N ARG A 229 5.19 7.67 -13.83
CA ARG A 229 5.28 6.26 -13.46
C ARG A 229 4.12 5.48 -14.08
N ASP A 230 4.37 4.23 -14.46
CA ASP A 230 3.31 3.27 -14.75
C ASP A 230 3.14 2.33 -13.55
N CYS A 231 1.92 2.25 -13.07
CA CYS A 231 1.51 1.44 -11.92
C CYS A 231 0.40 0.45 -12.29
N SER A 232 0.31 0.07 -13.56
CA SER A 232 -0.75 -0.79 -14.10
C SER A 232 -0.69 -2.21 -13.55
N LEU A 233 0.50 -2.69 -13.16
CA LEU A 233 0.65 -4.04 -12.62
C LEU A 233 0.25 -4.06 -11.16
N GLN A 234 -1.04 -4.23 -10.95
CA GLN A 234 -1.69 -4.22 -9.65
C GLN A 234 -2.69 -5.35 -9.52
N ARG A 235 -3.05 -5.70 -8.30
CA ARG A 235 -4.08 -6.67 -7.97
C ARG A 235 -5.07 -6.06 -6.99
N ARG A 236 -6.36 -6.09 -7.33
CA ARG A 236 -7.42 -5.49 -6.49
C ARG A 236 -7.07 -4.05 -6.06
N HIS A 237 -6.56 -3.24 -6.99
CA HIS A 237 -6.09 -1.86 -6.78
C HIS A 237 -4.85 -1.71 -5.88
N GLN A 238 -4.18 -2.81 -5.54
CA GLN A 238 -2.88 -2.76 -4.85
C GLN A 238 -1.76 -2.94 -5.88
N LYS A 239 -0.91 -1.94 -6.00
CA LYS A 239 0.25 -1.92 -6.89
C LYS A 239 1.26 -2.99 -6.44
N LEU A 240 1.86 -3.71 -7.38
CA LEU A 240 2.86 -4.76 -7.13
C LEU A 240 4.18 -4.51 -7.83
N VAL A 241 4.13 -3.93 -9.04
CA VAL A 241 5.30 -3.50 -9.81
C VAL A 241 5.01 -2.13 -10.40
N GLU A 242 5.97 -1.24 -10.27
CA GLU A 242 5.93 0.12 -10.79
C GLU A 242 7.18 0.40 -11.62
N GLU A 243 7.05 1.24 -12.65
CA GLU A 243 8.20 1.62 -13.48
C GLU A 243 8.19 3.11 -13.84
N ALA A 244 9.38 3.68 -13.97
CA ALA A 244 9.59 5.07 -14.38
C ALA A 244 10.73 5.18 -15.41
N PRO A 245 10.59 6.09 -16.42
CA PRO A 245 9.34 6.80 -16.76
C PRO A 245 8.28 5.82 -17.25
N ALA A 246 7.00 6.21 -17.22
CA ALA A 246 5.92 5.38 -17.76
C ALA A 246 6.19 5.05 -19.23
N PRO A 247 6.31 3.76 -19.61
CA PRO A 247 6.67 3.39 -20.97
C PRO A 247 5.50 3.58 -21.94
N PHE A 248 5.82 3.69 -23.22
CA PHE A 248 4.82 3.71 -24.31
C PHE A 248 3.76 4.83 -24.21
N LEU A 249 4.13 5.98 -23.64
CA LEU A 249 3.33 7.20 -23.71
C LEU A 249 3.70 7.99 -24.99
N THR A 250 2.70 8.65 -25.58
CA THR A 250 2.98 9.64 -26.64
C THR A 250 3.46 10.95 -26.03
N ASP A 251 4.10 11.81 -26.85
CA ASP A 251 4.54 13.14 -26.40
C ASP A 251 3.36 14.01 -25.98
N GLU A 252 2.18 13.87 -26.65
CA GLU A 252 0.95 14.56 -26.31
C GLU A 252 0.44 14.12 -24.93
N GLN A 253 0.45 12.80 -24.68
CA GLN A 253 0.03 12.26 -23.38
C GLN A 253 0.95 12.76 -22.27
N ASN A 254 2.28 12.65 -22.46
CA ASN A 254 3.23 13.17 -21.47
C ASN A 254 3.00 14.65 -21.16
N ARG A 255 2.82 15.48 -22.20
CA ARG A 255 2.56 16.91 -22.05
C ARG A 255 1.26 17.16 -21.27
N ALA A 256 0.18 16.47 -21.64
CA ALA A 256 -1.12 16.60 -20.98
C ALA A 256 -1.06 16.24 -19.49
N LEU A 257 -0.33 15.16 -19.15
CA LEU A 257 -0.12 14.73 -17.76
C LEU A 257 0.65 15.80 -16.96
N TYR A 258 1.73 16.33 -17.52
CA TYR A 258 2.57 17.35 -16.86
C TYR A 258 1.83 18.66 -16.65
N GLU A 259 1.16 19.17 -17.69
CA GLU A 259 0.38 20.41 -17.61
C GLU A 259 -0.77 20.32 -16.63
N ALA A 260 -1.54 19.22 -16.68
CA ALA A 260 -2.65 18.97 -15.76
C ALA A 260 -2.19 18.92 -14.31
N SER A 261 -1.14 18.16 -14.03
CA SER A 261 -0.62 18.01 -12.67
C SER A 261 -0.15 19.33 -12.08
N LYS A 262 0.60 20.12 -12.85
CA LYS A 262 1.05 21.45 -12.42
C LYS A 262 -0.12 22.40 -12.19
N ALA A 263 -1.14 22.38 -13.04
CA ALA A 263 -2.31 23.24 -12.93
C ALA A 263 -3.14 22.88 -11.69
N ILE A 264 -3.40 21.59 -11.45
CA ILE A 264 -4.14 21.09 -10.28
C ILE A 264 -3.44 21.52 -8.98
N LEU A 265 -2.13 21.25 -8.87
CA LEU A 265 -1.38 21.52 -7.64
C LEU A 265 -1.24 23.03 -7.38
N ARG A 266 -1.06 23.87 -8.42
CA ARG A 266 -1.04 25.33 -8.28
C ARG A 266 -2.38 25.88 -7.82
N GLU A 267 -3.49 25.35 -8.33
CA GLU A 267 -4.85 25.81 -8.00
C GLU A 267 -5.14 25.72 -6.50
N VAL A 268 -4.61 24.70 -5.82
CA VAL A 268 -4.82 24.49 -4.38
C VAL A 268 -3.67 25.01 -3.51
N GLY A 269 -2.66 25.66 -4.10
CA GLY A 269 -1.48 26.11 -3.36
C GLY A 269 -0.71 24.96 -2.68
N TYR A 270 -0.54 23.84 -3.40
CA TYR A 270 0.11 22.65 -2.87
C TYR A 270 1.56 22.91 -2.48
N VAL A 271 2.03 22.27 -1.41
CA VAL A 271 3.42 22.32 -0.94
C VAL A 271 3.90 20.90 -0.57
N GLY A 272 5.11 20.53 -0.96
CA GLY A 272 5.71 19.23 -0.69
C GLY A 272 5.63 18.27 -1.87
N ALA A 273 5.83 16.98 -1.58
CA ALA A 273 5.70 15.92 -2.57
C ALA A 273 4.24 15.48 -2.71
N GLY A 274 3.78 15.34 -3.95
CA GLY A 274 2.45 14.86 -4.29
C GLY A 274 2.46 14.06 -5.59
N THR A 275 1.39 13.32 -5.83
CA THR A 275 1.25 12.49 -7.04
C THR A 275 -0.13 12.68 -7.62
N CYS A 276 -0.20 13.05 -8.91
CA CYS A 276 -1.45 13.06 -9.66
C CYS A 276 -1.57 11.75 -10.43
N GLU A 277 -2.67 11.04 -10.23
CA GLU A 277 -2.95 9.74 -10.84
C GLU A 277 -3.92 9.89 -12.01
N PHE A 278 -3.68 9.13 -13.08
CA PHE A 278 -4.48 9.14 -14.30
C PHE A 278 -4.72 7.71 -14.79
N LEU A 279 -5.84 7.53 -15.47
CA LEU A 279 -6.11 6.34 -16.27
C LEU A 279 -5.92 6.67 -17.74
N ILE A 280 -5.28 5.75 -18.48
CA ILE A 280 -5.14 5.86 -19.94
C ILE A 280 -5.82 4.66 -20.57
N GLY A 281 -6.92 4.90 -21.26
CA GLY A 281 -7.69 3.87 -21.97
C GLY A 281 -6.92 3.26 -23.13
N ALA A 282 -7.35 2.09 -23.60
CA ALA A 282 -6.77 1.42 -24.76
C ALA A 282 -6.91 2.26 -26.06
N ASP A 283 -7.86 3.18 -26.09
CA ASP A 283 -8.08 4.15 -27.18
C ASP A 283 -7.18 5.40 -27.07
N GLY A 284 -6.31 5.47 -26.04
CA GLY A 284 -5.43 6.60 -25.76
C GLY A 284 -6.07 7.73 -24.95
N THR A 285 -7.35 7.62 -24.57
CA THR A 285 -8.04 8.61 -23.72
C THR A 285 -7.36 8.70 -22.37
N VAL A 286 -6.94 9.93 -21.98
CA VAL A 286 -6.37 10.25 -20.66
C VAL A 286 -7.49 10.75 -19.77
N SER A 287 -7.57 10.25 -18.53
CA SER A 287 -8.51 10.74 -17.53
C SER A 287 -7.84 10.88 -16.18
N PHE A 288 -7.91 12.07 -15.60
CA PHE A 288 -7.51 12.31 -14.21
C PHE A 288 -8.34 11.41 -13.25
N LEU A 289 -7.67 10.84 -12.27
CA LEU A 289 -8.29 9.95 -11.29
C LEU A 289 -8.35 10.61 -9.90
N GLU A 290 -7.20 10.92 -9.31
CA GLU A 290 -7.07 11.50 -7.98
C GLU A 290 -5.69 12.11 -7.75
N VAL A 291 -5.52 12.80 -6.61
CA VAL A 291 -4.22 13.25 -6.12
C VAL A 291 -3.94 12.57 -4.80
N ASN A 292 -2.76 11.96 -4.69
CA ASN A 292 -2.26 11.51 -3.39
C ASN A 292 -1.42 12.64 -2.78
N THR A 293 -1.92 13.18 -1.66
CA THR A 293 -1.37 14.38 -1.01
C THR A 293 -0.20 14.06 -0.07
N ARG A 294 0.69 13.16 -0.52
CA ARG A 294 1.81 12.61 0.23
C ARG A 294 2.87 12.02 -0.69
N LEU A 295 3.98 11.60 -0.11
CA LEU A 295 4.95 10.74 -0.78
C LEU A 295 4.32 9.35 -1.07
N GLN A 296 4.59 8.78 -2.24
CA GLN A 296 4.13 7.46 -2.64
C GLN A 296 5.12 6.35 -2.27
N VAL A 297 4.66 5.11 -2.19
CA VAL A 297 5.51 3.92 -1.98
C VAL A 297 6.57 3.84 -3.07
N GLU A 298 6.17 4.03 -4.32
CA GLU A 298 6.92 3.90 -5.55
C GLU A 298 7.78 5.14 -5.92
N HIS A 299 7.97 6.09 -4.99
CA HIS A 299 8.82 7.26 -5.21
C HIS A 299 10.29 6.91 -5.62
N PRO A 300 10.87 5.77 -5.17
CA PRO A 300 12.25 5.44 -5.51
C PRO A 300 12.53 5.32 -6.99
N VAL A 301 11.60 4.83 -7.83
CA VAL A 301 11.86 4.74 -9.28
C VAL A 301 12.03 6.11 -9.92
N SER A 302 11.32 7.13 -9.40
CA SER A 302 11.50 8.52 -9.85
C SER A 302 12.83 9.11 -9.39
N GLU A 303 13.27 8.79 -8.17
CA GLU A 303 14.56 9.19 -7.63
C GLU A 303 15.72 8.62 -8.45
N GLU A 304 15.66 7.32 -8.78
CA GLU A 304 16.72 6.61 -9.49
C GLU A 304 16.98 7.16 -10.90
N ILE A 305 15.93 7.61 -11.60
CA ILE A 305 16.07 8.13 -12.97
C ILE A 305 16.34 9.63 -13.04
N THR A 306 16.26 10.35 -11.91
CA THR A 306 16.47 11.81 -11.89
C THR A 306 17.60 12.25 -10.97
N GLY A 307 18.02 11.39 -10.04
CA GLY A 307 19.01 11.72 -9.02
C GLY A 307 18.49 12.68 -7.92
N ILE A 308 17.17 12.96 -7.90
CA ILE A 308 16.55 13.83 -6.91
C ILE A 308 16.04 12.98 -5.73
N ASP A 309 16.58 13.19 -4.54
CA ASP A 309 16.09 12.57 -3.30
C ASP A 309 14.83 13.31 -2.83
N LEU A 310 13.65 12.72 -3.06
CA LEU A 310 12.35 13.32 -2.77
C LEU A 310 12.12 13.57 -1.28
N VAL A 311 12.65 12.73 -0.41
CA VAL A 311 12.52 12.91 1.04
C VAL A 311 13.37 14.07 1.52
N ARG A 312 14.60 14.22 1.00
CA ARG A 312 15.43 15.39 1.30
C ARG A 312 14.84 16.68 0.75
N GLU A 313 14.22 16.63 -0.44
CA GLU A 313 13.46 17.77 -0.97
C GLU A 313 12.27 18.13 -0.10
N GLN A 314 11.54 17.15 0.46
CA GLN A 314 10.47 17.42 1.42
C GLN A 314 10.99 18.15 2.67
N PHE A 315 12.15 17.76 3.22
CA PHE A 315 12.78 18.50 4.34
C PHE A 315 13.15 19.92 3.94
N ARG A 316 13.78 20.10 2.77
CA ARG A 316 14.20 21.39 2.27
C ARG A 316 13.02 22.34 2.03
N ILE A 317 11.96 21.85 1.40
CA ILE A 317 10.74 22.62 1.13
C ILE A 317 10.03 22.98 2.43
N ALA A 318 9.91 22.05 3.37
CA ALA A 318 9.29 22.30 4.68
C ALA A 318 10.07 23.33 5.51
N ALA A 319 11.39 23.39 5.34
CA ALA A 319 12.22 24.44 5.92
C ALA A 319 12.11 25.80 5.18
N GLY A 320 11.28 25.91 4.14
CA GLY A 320 11.07 27.12 3.34
C GLY A 320 12.01 27.28 2.15
N GLY A 321 12.66 26.19 1.72
CA GLY A 321 13.48 26.14 0.53
C GLY A 321 12.65 26.29 -0.75
N THR A 322 13.24 26.86 -1.79
CA THR A 322 12.62 27.12 -3.09
C THR A 322 13.09 26.12 -4.13
N ILE A 323 12.18 25.62 -4.97
CA ILE A 323 12.54 24.83 -6.15
C ILE A 323 13.13 25.78 -7.20
N ASP A 324 14.39 25.60 -7.51
CA ASP A 324 15.18 26.45 -8.43
C ASP A 324 15.62 25.72 -9.71
N TYR A 325 14.93 24.62 -10.04
CA TYR A 325 15.14 23.82 -11.24
C TYR A 325 13.82 23.54 -11.96
N ASP A 326 13.91 23.31 -13.26
CA ASP A 326 12.79 22.89 -14.11
C ASP A 326 12.55 21.38 -14.00
N ASP A 327 11.54 20.88 -14.73
CA ASP A 327 11.25 19.44 -14.82
C ASP A 327 12.51 18.69 -15.25
N PRO A 328 13.04 17.77 -14.43
CA PRO A 328 14.25 17.05 -14.76
C PRO A 328 14.03 16.11 -15.95
N GLN A 329 15.06 15.90 -16.75
CA GLN A 329 15.02 14.91 -17.81
C GLN A 329 15.39 13.54 -17.24
N PRO A 330 14.51 12.52 -17.35
CA PRO A 330 14.80 11.17 -16.90
C PRO A 330 16.04 10.59 -17.57
N GLN A 331 16.89 9.92 -16.80
CA GLN A 331 18.07 9.22 -17.28
C GLN A 331 17.93 7.72 -17.01
N GLY A 332 17.73 6.94 -18.08
CA GLY A 332 17.55 5.52 -17.97
C GLY A 332 16.10 5.13 -17.66
N HIS A 333 15.93 3.96 -17.06
CA HIS A 333 14.65 3.38 -16.70
C HIS A 333 14.75 2.60 -15.38
N SER A 334 13.79 2.74 -14.51
CA SER A 334 13.78 2.07 -13.19
C SER A 334 12.49 1.29 -12.97
N LEU A 335 12.61 0.12 -12.35
CA LEU A 335 11.52 -0.78 -11.97
C LEU A 335 11.55 -0.95 -10.45
N GLU A 336 10.40 -0.87 -9.80
CA GLU A 336 10.22 -1.23 -8.39
C GLU A 336 9.39 -2.50 -8.28
N PHE A 337 9.78 -3.39 -7.38
CA PHE A 337 9.05 -4.62 -7.03
C PHE A 337 8.75 -4.60 -5.55
N ARG A 338 7.48 -4.57 -5.19
CA ARG A 338 7.05 -4.66 -3.78
C ARG A 338 7.18 -6.09 -3.30
N ILE A 339 7.93 -6.31 -2.26
CA ILE A 339 8.08 -7.62 -1.62
C ILE A 339 7.11 -7.68 -0.45
N ASN A 340 5.92 -8.21 -0.73
CA ASN A 340 4.88 -8.39 0.27
C ASN A 340 4.94 -9.81 0.85
N GLY A 341 4.61 -9.92 2.15
CA GLY A 341 4.41 -11.19 2.85
C GLY A 341 3.08 -11.85 2.47
N GLU A 342 2.96 -12.28 1.21
CA GLU A 342 1.74 -12.82 0.60
C GLU A 342 2.06 -14.08 -0.21
N ASP A 343 1.14 -15.05 -0.24
CA ASP A 343 1.28 -16.29 -1.00
C ASP A 343 0.57 -16.19 -2.37
N PRO A 344 1.28 -15.98 -3.48
CA PRO A 344 0.68 -15.91 -4.79
C PRO A 344 0.01 -17.23 -5.21
N GLY A 345 0.51 -18.38 -4.75
CA GLY A 345 -0.08 -19.69 -5.01
C GLY A 345 -1.39 -19.95 -4.27
N ARG A 346 -1.70 -19.12 -3.26
CA ARG A 346 -2.99 -19.09 -2.55
C ARG A 346 -3.76 -17.79 -2.82
N GLY A 347 -3.67 -17.27 -4.04
CA GLY A 347 -4.38 -16.06 -4.42
C GLY A 347 -3.90 -14.80 -3.68
N PHE A 348 -2.60 -14.69 -3.42
CA PHE A 348 -1.95 -13.57 -2.71
C PHE A 348 -2.50 -13.38 -1.29
N LEU A 349 -2.76 -14.47 -0.60
CA LEU A 349 -3.20 -14.43 0.77
C LEU A 349 -2.06 -13.91 1.66
N PRO A 350 -2.27 -12.84 2.46
CA PRO A 350 -1.25 -12.34 3.36
C PRO A 350 -0.99 -13.34 4.50
N GLN A 351 0.28 -13.51 4.84
CA GLN A 351 0.68 -14.42 5.91
C GLN A 351 1.76 -13.78 6.79
N PRO A 352 1.47 -13.53 8.07
CA PRO A 352 2.47 -13.13 9.05
C PRO A 352 3.41 -14.31 9.36
N GLY A 353 4.58 -14.02 9.89
CA GLY A 353 5.52 -15.06 10.30
C GLY A 353 6.95 -14.57 10.47
N PRO A 354 7.88 -15.45 10.88
CA PRO A 354 9.28 -15.13 11.06
C PRO A 354 10.01 -14.98 9.72
N ILE A 355 11.01 -14.13 9.71
CA ILE A 355 11.98 -14.05 8.60
C ILE A 355 13.23 -14.82 9.00
N HIS A 356 13.37 -16.07 8.55
CA HIS A 356 14.54 -16.88 8.85
C HIS A 356 15.75 -16.47 8.01
N VAL A 357 15.53 -16.22 6.71
CA VAL A 357 16.53 -15.76 5.76
C VAL A 357 16.04 -14.49 5.09
N PHE A 358 16.90 -13.51 5.01
CA PHE A 358 16.74 -12.28 4.23
C PHE A 358 18.09 -11.99 3.59
N LYS A 359 18.36 -12.66 2.47
CA LYS A 359 19.62 -12.57 1.77
C LYS A 359 19.56 -11.47 0.74
N THR A 360 20.25 -10.39 1.03
CA THR A 360 20.35 -9.24 0.14
C THR A 360 21.30 -9.53 -1.03
N PHE A 361 21.13 -8.80 -2.07
CA PHE A 361 21.90 -8.85 -3.32
C PHE A 361 22.40 -7.44 -3.64
N GLY A 362 23.20 -7.30 -4.69
CA GLY A 362 23.79 -6.03 -5.07
C GLY A 362 24.15 -5.97 -6.54
N GLY A 363 25.06 -5.07 -6.87
CA GLY A 363 25.52 -4.81 -8.23
C GLY A 363 24.96 -3.52 -8.82
N PRO A 364 25.43 -3.12 -10.01
CA PRO A 364 25.04 -1.86 -10.63
C PRO A 364 23.54 -1.71 -10.81
N GLY A 365 22.99 -0.54 -10.42
CA GLY A 365 21.59 -0.21 -10.59
C GLY A 365 20.62 -1.02 -9.72
N VAL A 366 21.07 -1.54 -8.56
CA VAL A 366 20.21 -2.28 -7.63
C VAL A 366 20.19 -1.57 -6.29
N ARG A 367 18.97 -1.19 -5.85
CA ARG A 367 18.66 -0.59 -4.56
C ARG A 367 17.66 -1.47 -3.82
N LEU A 368 17.81 -1.56 -2.51
CA LEU A 368 16.87 -2.25 -1.63
C LEU A 368 16.43 -1.30 -0.50
N ASP A 369 15.14 -0.99 -0.45
CA ASP A 369 14.50 -0.31 0.66
C ASP A 369 13.74 -1.33 1.49
N SER A 370 14.15 -1.56 2.74
CA SER A 370 13.59 -2.62 3.59
C SER A 370 13.24 -2.11 4.98
N GLY A 371 12.09 -2.57 5.48
CA GLY A 371 11.67 -2.40 6.88
C GLY A 371 12.06 -3.56 7.78
N VAL A 372 12.60 -4.65 7.22
CA VAL A 372 12.85 -5.92 7.91
C VAL A 372 14.24 -6.46 7.64
N THR A 373 14.67 -7.38 8.49
CA THR A 373 15.92 -8.16 8.32
C THR A 373 15.70 -9.61 8.77
N ALA A 374 16.68 -10.48 8.52
CA ALA A 374 16.68 -11.85 9.06
C ALA A 374 16.56 -11.82 10.59
N GLY A 375 15.70 -12.66 11.14
CA GLY A 375 15.38 -12.77 12.56
C GLY A 375 14.27 -11.83 13.04
N ASP A 376 13.70 -11.00 12.18
CA ASP A 376 12.51 -10.21 12.51
C ASP A 376 11.24 -11.08 12.39
N GLU A 377 10.18 -10.67 13.09
CA GLU A 377 8.83 -11.28 13.05
C GLU A 377 7.87 -10.31 12.37
N VAL A 378 7.17 -10.78 11.33
CA VAL A 378 6.16 -10.00 10.61
C VAL A 378 4.80 -10.20 11.28
N SER A 379 4.26 -9.13 11.85
CA SER A 379 2.95 -9.14 12.51
C SER A 379 1.81 -9.05 11.48
N GLY A 380 0.69 -9.71 11.78
CA GLY A 380 -0.56 -9.56 11.02
C GLY A 380 -1.34 -8.25 11.30
N ALA A 381 -0.86 -7.40 12.24
CA ALA A 381 -1.56 -6.18 12.63
C ALA A 381 -1.38 -5.00 11.67
N PHE A 382 -0.43 -5.08 10.73
CA PHE A 382 -0.07 -4.01 9.79
C PHE A 382 -0.14 -4.52 8.35
N ASP A 383 0.29 -3.70 7.39
CA ASP A 383 0.36 -4.11 5.97
C ASP A 383 1.41 -5.20 5.73
N SER A 384 1.33 -5.83 4.54
CA SER A 384 2.17 -6.95 4.14
C SER A 384 3.53 -6.54 3.56
N LEU A 385 3.79 -5.23 3.35
CA LEU A 385 4.99 -4.75 2.68
C LEU A 385 6.23 -4.92 3.57
N LEU A 386 7.17 -5.74 3.13
CA LEU A 386 8.43 -6.03 3.81
C LEU A 386 9.57 -5.16 3.30
N ALA A 387 9.68 -5.06 1.98
CA ALA A 387 10.75 -4.38 1.27
C ALA A 387 10.35 -4.01 -0.16
N LYS A 388 11.15 -3.18 -0.80
CA LYS A 388 11.06 -2.82 -2.22
C LYS A 388 12.41 -3.08 -2.86
N ILE A 389 12.40 -3.76 -4.00
CA ILE A 389 13.57 -3.94 -4.86
C ILE A 389 13.45 -2.95 -6.00
N ILE A 390 14.39 -2.04 -6.12
CA ILE A 390 14.43 -1.05 -7.19
C ILE A 390 15.61 -1.36 -8.10
N VAL A 391 15.34 -1.46 -9.41
CA VAL A 391 16.34 -1.86 -10.39
C VAL A 391 16.37 -0.88 -11.54
N THR A 392 17.54 -0.28 -11.79
CA THR A 392 17.73 0.78 -12.77
C THR A 392 18.71 0.35 -13.87
N GLY A 393 18.35 0.60 -15.11
CA GLY A 393 19.17 0.40 -16.31
C GLY A 393 19.28 1.68 -17.13
N LYS A 394 20.18 1.69 -18.12
CA LYS A 394 20.28 2.81 -19.08
C LYS A 394 19.02 2.95 -19.94
N ASP A 395 18.28 1.88 -20.08
CA ASP A 395 16.99 1.77 -20.77
C ASP A 395 16.15 0.66 -20.13
N ARG A 396 14.88 0.51 -20.57
CA ARG A 396 13.95 -0.49 -20.04
C ARG A 396 14.44 -1.93 -20.23
N ALA A 397 15.08 -2.22 -21.36
CA ALA A 397 15.59 -3.56 -21.63
C ALA A 397 16.69 -3.95 -20.63
N GLU A 398 17.66 -3.06 -20.38
CA GLU A 398 18.71 -3.30 -19.39
C GLU A 398 18.14 -3.36 -17.96
N ALA A 399 17.14 -2.52 -17.62
CA ALA A 399 16.46 -2.59 -16.32
C ALA A 399 15.78 -3.95 -16.11
N LEU A 400 15.10 -4.49 -17.13
CA LEU A 400 14.49 -5.81 -17.09
C LEU A 400 15.52 -6.94 -16.91
N GLU A 401 16.65 -6.90 -17.63
CA GLU A 401 17.71 -7.91 -17.45
C GLU A 401 18.31 -7.89 -16.05
N ARG A 402 18.57 -6.68 -15.53
CA ARG A 402 19.03 -6.53 -14.14
C ARG A 402 17.98 -7.00 -13.13
N ALA A 403 16.69 -6.74 -13.39
CA ALA A 403 15.60 -7.16 -12.54
C ALA A 403 15.50 -8.69 -12.47
N ARG A 404 15.62 -9.39 -13.61
CA ARG A 404 15.64 -10.85 -13.66
C ARG A 404 16.74 -11.40 -12.75
N ARG A 405 17.98 -10.89 -12.88
CA ARG A 405 19.12 -11.30 -12.03
C ARG A 405 18.87 -10.96 -10.56
N ALA A 406 18.46 -9.74 -10.25
CA ALA A 406 18.26 -9.29 -8.87
C ALA A 406 17.18 -10.11 -8.14
N LEU A 407 16.06 -10.38 -8.81
CA LEU A 407 14.98 -11.18 -8.25
C LEU A 407 15.37 -12.67 -8.08
N ASP A 408 16.21 -13.21 -8.97
CA ASP A 408 16.71 -14.59 -8.87
C ASP A 408 17.71 -14.76 -7.71
N GLU A 409 18.53 -13.75 -7.44
CA GLU A 409 19.52 -13.73 -6.35
C GLU A 409 18.92 -13.44 -4.97
N PHE A 410 17.75 -12.78 -4.91
CA PHE A 410 17.09 -12.43 -3.66
C PHE A 410 16.43 -13.64 -3.02
N GLU A 411 16.66 -13.85 -1.73
CA GLU A 411 16.11 -14.97 -0.99
C GLU A 411 15.48 -14.50 0.33
N VAL A 412 14.20 -14.84 0.50
CA VAL A 412 13.45 -14.67 1.74
C VAL A 412 12.82 -16.00 2.12
N SER A 413 12.99 -16.43 3.38
CA SER A 413 12.34 -17.63 3.89
C SER A 413 11.83 -17.45 5.32
N GLY A 414 10.93 -18.33 5.73
CA GLY A 414 10.21 -18.29 7.01
C GLY A 414 8.75 -17.90 6.84
N LEU A 415 8.43 -17.14 5.80
CA LEU A 415 7.07 -16.78 5.38
C LEU A 415 6.99 -16.73 3.85
N PRO A 416 5.79 -16.89 3.25
CA PRO A 416 5.62 -16.71 1.82
C PRO A 416 5.75 -15.24 1.42
N THR A 417 6.26 -15.00 0.21
CA THR A 417 6.31 -13.66 -0.38
C THR A 417 5.84 -13.68 -1.83
N VAL A 418 5.53 -12.52 -2.38
CA VAL A 418 5.17 -12.37 -3.80
C VAL A 418 6.37 -12.53 -4.75
N LEU A 419 7.56 -12.81 -4.25
CA LEU A 419 8.77 -12.96 -5.06
C LEU A 419 8.64 -13.98 -6.23
N PRO A 420 7.99 -15.15 -6.08
CA PRO A 420 7.74 -16.06 -7.19
C PRO A 420 6.90 -15.44 -8.32
N PHE A 421 5.93 -14.58 -7.97
CA PHE A 421 5.15 -13.84 -8.95
C PHE A 421 6.03 -12.83 -9.72
N HIS A 422 6.88 -12.07 -9.03
CA HIS A 422 7.78 -11.11 -9.68
C HIS A 422 8.75 -11.80 -10.64
N ARG A 423 9.32 -12.94 -10.25
CA ARG A 423 10.19 -13.76 -11.12
C ARG A 423 9.50 -14.21 -12.40
N LYS A 424 8.18 -14.45 -12.33
CA LYS A 424 7.38 -14.85 -13.49
C LYS A 424 7.04 -13.64 -14.35
N VAL A 425 6.58 -12.56 -13.75
CA VAL A 425 6.09 -11.37 -14.47
C VAL A 425 7.19 -10.66 -15.27
N VAL A 426 8.43 -10.59 -14.75
CA VAL A 426 9.56 -9.98 -15.50
C VAL A 426 9.98 -10.76 -16.75
N ARG A 427 9.35 -11.92 -16.99
CA ARG A 427 9.55 -12.78 -18.16
C ARG A 427 8.28 -12.93 -18.99
N ASP A 428 7.17 -12.35 -18.53
CA ASP A 428 5.88 -12.42 -19.24
C ASP A 428 5.88 -11.48 -20.44
N PRO A 429 5.53 -11.96 -21.66
CA PRO A 429 5.48 -11.13 -22.87
C PRO A 429 4.60 -9.88 -22.73
N ALA A 430 3.49 -9.95 -22.00
CA ALA A 430 2.61 -8.79 -21.78
C ALA A 430 3.31 -7.67 -21.02
N PHE A 431 4.21 -8.01 -20.08
CA PHE A 431 4.97 -7.03 -19.32
C PHE A 431 6.26 -6.62 -20.02
N THR A 432 7.02 -7.58 -20.60
CA THR A 432 8.29 -7.26 -21.25
C THR A 432 8.10 -6.41 -22.51
N ALA A 433 6.99 -6.61 -23.21
CA ALA A 433 6.64 -5.87 -24.43
C ALA A 433 7.72 -5.96 -25.52
N GLU A 434 8.39 -7.11 -25.66
CA GLU A 434 9.45 -7.33 -26.64
C GLU A 434 8.98 -7.17 -28.10
N ASP A 435 7.68 -7.36 -28.34
CA ASP A 435 7.00 -7.10 -29.61
C ASP A 435 6.57 -5.64 -29.81
N GLY A 436 6.92 -4.74 -28.87
CA GLY A 436 6.53 -3.33 -28.85
C GLY A 436 5.10 -3.09 -28.35
N ARG A 437 4.43 -4.10 -27.79
CA ARG A 437 3.07 -4.00 -27.25
C ARG A 437 3.06 -4.24 -25.75
N PHE A 438 2.82 -3.19 -24.98
CA PHE A 438 2.63 -3.32 -23.54
C PHE A 438 1.21 -3.82 -23.25
N GLY A 439 1.12 -5.05 -22.76
CA GLY A 439 -0.16 -5.74 -22.56
C GLY A 439 -0.74 -5.61 -21.16
N VAL A 440 0.00 -5.01 -20.21
CA VAL A 440 -0.44 -4.89 -18.80
C VAL A 440 -1.40 -3.71 -18.63
N TYR A 441 -2.45 -3.93 -17.87
CA TYR A 441 -3.45 -2.94 -17.46
C TYR A 441 -3.95 -3.26 -16.05
N THR A 442 -4.73 -2.37 -15.45
CA THR A 442 -5.09 -2.42 -14.01
C THR A 442 -5.72 -3.72 -13.52
N ARG A 443 -6.35 -4.50 -14.40
CA ARG A 443 -6.97 -5.79 -14.07
C ARG A 443 -6.30 -7.00 -14.76
N TRP A 444 -5.14 -6.82 -15.33
CA TRP A 444 -4.45 -7.86 -16.09
C TRP A 444 -4.20 -9.14 -15.26
N ILE A 445 -3.83 -8.99 -13.98
CA ILE A 445 -3.58 -10.14 -13.09
C ILE A 445 -4.84 -10.98 -12.89
N GLU A 446 -6.01 -10.33 -12.74
CA GLU A 446 -7.27 -11.04 -12.49
C GLU A 446 -7.88 -11.64 -13.75
N THR A 447 -7.54 -11.13 -14.94
CA THR A 447 -8.24 -11.47 -16.19
C THR A 447 -7.42 -12.24 -17.19
N GLU A 448 -6.09 -12.07 -17.21
CA GLU A 448 -5.23 -12.64 -18.25
C GLU A 448 -4.03 -13.42 -17.69
N PHE A 449 -3.51 -13.06 -16.50
CA PHE A 449 -2.36 -13.75 -15.93
C PHE A 449 -2.71 -15.19 -15.55
N VAL A 450 -1.95 -16.15 -16.11
CA VAL A 450 -2.09 -17.55 -15.75
C VAL A 450 -1.26 -17.84 -14.50
N ASN A 451 -1.94 -17.92 -13.36
CA ASN A 451 -1.30 -18.21 -12.09
C ASN A 451 -1.13 -19.72 -11.87
N ASP A 452 0.01 -20.27 -12.25
CA ASP A 452 0.42 -21.65 -12.00
C ASP A 452 1.47 -21.76 -10.87
N ILE A 453 1.65 -20.69 -10.08
CA ILE A 453 2.58 -20.65 -8.97
C ILE A 453 2.07 -21.59 -7.88
N PRO A 454 2.90 -22.57 -7.41
CA PRO A 454 2.48 -23.45 -6.34
C PRO A 454 2.29 -22.67 -5.03
N ALA A 455 1.32 -23.13 -4.23
CA ALA A 455 1.16 -22.62 -2.87
C ALA A 455 2.43 -22.88 -2.06
N TRP A 456 2.78 -21.92 -1.21
CA TRP A 456 3.91 -22.08 -0.29
C TRP A 456 3.67 -23.27 0.66
N ASP A 457 4.66 -24.15 0.77
CA ASP A 457 4.61 -25.42 1.52
C ASP A 457 5.42 -25.40 2.82
N GLY A 458 6.04 -24.24 3.16
CA GLY A 458 6.76 -24.07 4.41
C GLY A 458 5.86 -24.15 5.64
N GLU A 459 6.45 -24.43 6.79
CA GLU A 459 5.72 -24.42 8.06
C GLU A 459 5.34 -22.98 8.44
N LEU A 460 4.05 -22.79 8.75
CA LEU A 460 3.58 -21.55 9.38
C LEU A 460 4.11 -21.54 10.82
N SER A 461 4.83 -20.48 11.21
CA SER A 461 5.19 -20.30 12.61
C SER A 461 3.95 -20.02 13.46
N ASP A 462 3.93 -20.56 14.67
CA ASP A 462 2.93 -20.17 15.68
C ASP A 462 3.17 -18.71 16.08
N PRO A 463 2.25 -17.76 15.76
CA PRO A 463 2.40 -16.36 16.13
C PRO A 463 2.41 -16.14 17.66
N ALA A 464 2.07 -17.16 18.46
CA ALA A 464 2.14 -17.10 19.91
C ALA A 464 3.57 -17.29 20.47
N ALA A 465 4.53 -17.70 19.65
CA ALA A 465 5.92 -17.85 20.02
C ALA A 465 6.67 -16.50 19.85
N ALA A 466 6.33 -15.49 20.61
CA ALA A 466 7.14 -14.27 20.66
C ALA A 466 8.60 -14.62 21.02
N PRO A 467 9.60 -14.01 20.34
CA PRO A 467 10.99 -14.28 20.64
C PRO A 467 11.26 -14.07 22.13
N ALA A 468 11.87 -15.08 22.78
CA ALA A 468 12.17 -15.02 24.20
C ALA A 468 13.06 -13.79 24.47
N ARG A 469 12.75 -13.07 25.55
CA ARG A 469 13.50 -11.88 25.99
C ARG A 469 14.05 -12.12 27.38
N HIS A 470 15.29 -11.71 27.61
CA HIS A 470 15.90 -11.70 28.93
C HIS A 470 15.90 -10.29 29.51
N THR A 471 15.40 -10.16 30.73
CA THR A 471 15.50 -8.90 31.48
C THR A 471 16.79 -8.91 32.29
N VAL A 472 17.66 -7.95 32.06
CA VAL A 472 18.88 -7.70 32.82
C VAL A 472 18.78 -6.37 33.55
N VAL A 473 19.32 -6.33 34.76
CA VAL A 473 19.39 -5.09 35.53
C VAL A 473 20.76 -4.48 35.30
N VAL A 474 20.79 -3.25 34.78
CA VAL A 474 22.01 -2.48 34.53
C VAL A 474 22.00 -1.22 35.37
N GLU A 475 23.18 -0.76 35.79
CA GLU A 475 23.37 0.52 36.49
C GLU A 475 24.01 1.52 35.52
N VAL A 476 23.35 2.63 35.31
CA VAL A 476 23.82 3.71 34.44
C VAL A 476 23.76 5.03 35.22
N GLY A 477 24.92 5.65 35.44
CA GLY A 477 24.98 6.92 36.16
C GLY A 477 24.43 6.83 37.60
N GLY A 478 24.61 5.68 38.28
CA GLY A 478 24.09 5.44 39.62
C GLY A 478 22.59 5.16 39.72
N LYS A 479 21.92 4.99 38.60
CA LYS A 479 20.51 4.56 38.52
C LYS A 479 20.41 3.12 38.03
N ARG A 480 19.64 2.33 38.77
CA ARG A 480 19.34 0.94 38.41
C ARG A 480 18.19 0.90 37.42
N LEU A 481 18.42 0.30 36.25
CA LEU A 481 17.45 0.17 35.15
C LEU A 481 17.26 -1.31 34.83
N GLU A 482 16.01 -1.71 34.58
CA GLU A 482 15.68 -3.01 33.97
C GLU A 482 15.68 -2.87 32.46
N VAL A 483 16.53 -3.65 31.78
CA VAL A 483 16.67 -3.66 30.33
C VAL A 483 16.26 -5.03 29.81
N SER A 484 15.23 -5.08 28.97
CA SER A 484 14.77 -6.31 28.30
C SER A 484 15.48 -6.46 26.95
N LEU A 485 16.29 -7.52 26.81
CA LEU A 485 17.08 -7.81 25.62
C LEU A 485 16.53 -9.02 24.88
N PRO A 486 16.50 -9.02 23.52
CA PRO A 486 16.24 -10.22 22.74
C PRO A 486 17.27 -11.31 23.04
N ASP A 487 16.87 -12.60 23.02
CA ASP A 487 17.74 -13.75 23.29
C ASP A 487 19.04 -13.72 22.51
N ARG A 488 18.98 -13.31 21.23
CA ARG A 488 20.17 -13.20 20.35
C ARG A 488 21.22 -12.23 20.88
N VAL A 489 20.80 -11.14 21.53
CA VAL A 489 21.71 -10.13 22.11
C VAL A 489 22.20 -10.59 23.48
N ALA A 490 21.34 -11.21 24.27
CA ALA A 490 21.70 -11.79 25.56
C ALA A 490 22.72 -12.92 25.40
N ALA A 491 22.58 -13.80 24.42
CA ALA A 491 23.52 -14.86 24.09
C ALA A 491 24.89 -14.32 23.64
N ALA A 492 24.91 -13.26 22.80
CA ALA A 492 26.15 -12.62 22.36
C ALA A 492 26.88 -11.94 23.54
N ALA A 493 26.14 -11.31 24.44
CA ALA A 493 26.71 -10.70 25.67
C ALA A 493 27.26 -11.77 26.64
N ALA A 494 26.60 -12.92 26.76
CA ALA A 494 27.05 -14.03 27.60
C ALA A 494 28.36 -14.69 27.08
N THR A 495 28.50 -14.83 25.76
CA THR A 495 29.75 -15.33 25.14
C THR A 495 30.91 -14.35 25.28
N ALA A 496 30.64 -13.05 25.20
CA ALA A 496 31.65 -12.00 25.45
C ALA A 496 32.12 -11.95 26.92
N ALA A 497 31.26 -12.35 27.84
CA ALA A 497 31.56 -12.40 29.27
C ALA A 497 32.23 -13.73 29.75
N GLY A 498 32.56 -14.66 28.85
CA GLY A 498 33.29 -15.91 29.17
C GLY A 498 32.47 -16.96 29.94
N ALA A 499 31.15 -16.84 29.99
CA ALA A 499 30.30 -17.85 30.63
C ALA A 499 30.08 -19.03 29.68
N ARG A 500 30.48 -20.25 30.11
CA ARG A 500 30.16 -21.50 29.37
C ARG A 500 28.65 -21.72 29.39
N PRO A 501 28.04 -22.05 28.23
CA PRO A 501 26.62 -22.38 28.21
C PRO A 501 26.34 -23.65 29.02
N ALA A 502 25.36 -23.59 29.91
CA ALA A 502 24.84 -24.77 30.59
C ALA A 502 24.14 -25.66 29.55
N ALA A 503 24.45 -26.96 29.57
CA ALA A 503 23.86 -27.95 28.68
C ALA A 503 22.31 -27.97 28.86
N VAL A 504 21.58 -27.67 27.80
CA VAL A 504 20.12 -27.82 27.75
C VAL A 504 19.76 -29.29 27.64
N PRO A 505 18.91 -29.86 28.50
CA PRO A 505 18.46 -31.24 28.35
C PRO A 505 17.63 -31.40 27.07
N PRO A 506 17.70 -32.54 26.37
CA PRO A 506 16.98 -32.73 25.12
C PRO A 506 15.46 -32.68 25.34
N SER A 507 14.79 -31.80 24.66
CA SER A 507 13.33 -31.74 24.66
C SER A 507 12.77 -32.98 23.96
N ARG A 508 11.82 -33.65 24.61
CA ARG A 508 11.05 -34.74 23.98
C ARG A 508 10.28 -34.18 22.79
N ARG A 509 10.59 -34.70 21.60
CA ARG A 509 9.77 -34.46 20.40
C ARG A 509 8.34 -34.93 20.68
N SER A 510 7.39 -33.99 20.79
CA SER A 510 5.99 -34.33 20.59
C SER A 510 5.75 -34.47 19.10
N HIS A 511 5.24 -35.63 18.70
CA HIS A 511 4.76 -35.83 17.34
C HIS A 511 3.55 -34.88 17.13
N ALA A 512 3.77 -33.76 16.44
CA ALA A 512 2.68 -32.99 15.86
C ALA A 512 2.18 -33.77 14.63
N THR A 513 0.98 -34.30 14.73
CA THR A 513 0.24 -34.84 13.60
C THR A 513 0.05 -33.75 12.57
N SER A 514 0.64 -33.91 11.39
CA SER A 514 0.40 -33.07 10.22
C SER A 514 -1.09 -33.13 9.88
N VAL A 515 -1.80 -32.03 10.12
CA VAL A 515 -3.15 -31.85 9.59
C VAL A 515 -3.00 -31.38 8.14
N ALA A 516 -3.04 -32.32 7.21
CA ALA A 516 -3.28 -32.01 5.81
C ALA A 516 -4.62 -31.23 5.71
N ALA A 517 -4.58 -30.03 5.15
CA ALA A 517 -5.76 -29.24 4.84
C ALA A 517 -6.53 -29.91 3.69
N GLY A 518 -7.32 -30.94 4.02
CA GLY A 518 -8.40 -31.46 3.21
C GLY A 518 -9.70 -30.89 3.78
N ALA A 519 -10.37 -30.03 3.02
CA ALA A 519 -11.72 -29.59 3.35
C ALA A 519 -12.69 -30.77 3.27
N SER A 520 -12.87 -31.48 4.37
CA SER A 520 -13.94 -32.48 4.54
C SER A 520 -14.53 -32.30 5.94
N GLY A 521 -15.39 -31.31 6.08
CA GLY A 521 -16.15 -31.06 7.31
C GLY A 521 -17.09 -29.89 7.10
N ASP A 522 -18.16 -29.86 7.90
CA ASP A 522 -19.20 -28.83 7.85
C ASP A 522 -18.70 -27.42 8.26
N ALA A 523 -17.48 -27.30 8.78
CA ALA A 523 -16.97 -26.07 9.36
C ALA A 523 -16.26 -25.17 8.34
N VAL A 524 -16.70 -23.93 8.24
CA VAL A 524 -15.95 -22.83 7.61
C VAL A 524 -14.96 -22.29 8.65
N LYS A 525 -13.68 -22.34 8.31
CA LYS A 525 -12.59 -21.91 9.20
C LYS A 525 -11.86 -20.70 8.62
N SER A 526 -11.33 -19.86 9.51
CA SER A 526 -10.45 -18.77 9.08
C SER A 526 -9.15 -19.35 8.49
N PRO A 527 -8.76 -18.95 7.26
CA PRO A 527 -7.52 -19.42 6.64
C PRO A 527 -6.26 -18.80 7.24
N MET A 528 -6.40 -17.72 8.02
CA MET A 528 -5.31 -16.92 8.58
C MET A 528 -5.76 -16.21 9.85
N GLN A 529 -4.81 -15.56 10.55
CA GLN A 529 -5.15 -14.58 11.57
C GLN A 529 -5.76 -13.33 10.89
N ALA A 530 -6.95 -12.94 11.32
CA ALA A 530 -7.70 -11.85 10.70
C ALA A 530 -8.70 -11.23 11.68
N THR A 531 -9.19 -10.04 11.36
CA THR A 531 -10.35 -9.44 12.03
C THR A 531 -11.61 -9.72 11.21
N VAL A 532 -12.68 -10.11 11.86
CA VAL A 532 -13.98 -10.30 11.22
C VAL A 532 -14.58 -8.92 10.91
N VAL A 533 -14.71 -8.58 9.62
CA VAL A 533 -15.33 -7.32 9.19
C VAL A 533 -16.85 -7.46 9.20
N LYS A 534 -17.33 -8.58 8.64
CA LYS A 534 -18.76 -8.82 8.47
C LYS A 534 -19.07 -10.31 8.45
N VAL A 535 -20.14 -10.69 9.14
CA VAL A 535 -20.83 -11.95 8.93
C VAL A 535 -22.01 -11.67 8.01
N ALA A 536 -22.03 -12.28 6.82
CA ALA A 536 -22.97 -11.98 5.75
C ALA A 536 -24.21 -12.90 5.74
N VAL A 537 -24.30 -13.82 6.70
CA VAL A 537 -25.36 -14.83 6.82
C VAL A 537 -25.89 -14.90 8.24
N GLU A 538 -27.09 -15.46 8.40
CA GLU A 538 -27.74 -15.70 9.69
C GLU A 538 -27.81 -17.21 9.99
N ASP A 539 -27.91 -17.56 11.28
CA ASP A 539 -28.08 -18.94 11.71
C ASP A 539 -29.40 -19.50 11.19
N GLY A 540 -29.36 -20.69 10.58
CA GLY A 540 -30.53 -21.29 9.90
C GLY A 540 -30.76 -20.84 8.46
N GLN A 541 -29.94 -19.93 7.90
CA GLN A 541 -30.02 -19.49 6.50
C GLN A 541 -29.55 -20.58 5.54
N SER A 542 -30.30 -20.83 4.45
CA SER A 542 -29.87 -21.69 3.35
C SER A 542 -28.90 -20.95 2.45
N VAL A 543 -27.79 -21.58 2.09
CA VAL A 543 -26.76 -21.06 1.17
C VAL A 543 -26.43 -22.08 0.08
N VAL A 544 -25.98 -21.60 -1.07
CA VAL A 544 -25.41 -22.43 -2.12
C VAL A 544 -23.91 -22.23 -2.20
N LYS A 545 -23.18 -23.21 -2.73
CA LYS A 545 -21.74 -23.12 -2.91
C LYS A 545 -21.37 -21.85 -3.70
N GLY A 546 -20.49 -21.03 -3.13
CA GLY A 546 -20.06 -19.75 -3.71
C GLY A 546 -20.70 -18.52 -3.04
N ASP A 547 -21.77 -18.67 -2.24
CA ASP A 547 -22.37 -17.56 -1.51
C ASP A 547 -21.38 -16.97 -0.50
N LEU A 548 -21.39 -15.65 -0.35
CA LEU A 548 -20.59 -14.95 0.62
C LEU A 548 -21.11 -15.24 2.04
N VAL A 549 -20.26 -15.76 2.93
CA VAL A 549 -20.63 -16.09 4.30
C VAL A 549 -19.97 -15.20 5.36
N VAL A 550 -18.69 -14.88 5.20
CA VAL A 550 -17.93 -14.01 6.13
C VAL A 550 -16.97 -13.16 5.33
N VAL A 551 -16.74 -11.92 5.77
CA VAL A 551 -15.65 -11.08 5.28
C VAL A 551 -14.65 -10.93 6.41
N LEU A 552 -13.42 -11.32 6.16
CA LEU A 552 -12.28 -11.15 7.06
C LEU A 552 -11.39 -10.02 6.55
N GLU A 553 -10.73 -9.31 7.44
CA GLU A 553 -9.66 -8.36 7.11
C GLU A 553 -8.35 -8.85 7.73
N ALA A 554 -7.32 -8.96 6.92
CA ALA A 554 -5.96 -9.19 7.36
C ALA A 554 -5.02 -8.27 6.59
N MET A 555 -4.12 -7.61 7.30
CA MET A 555 -3.11 -6.72 6.70
C MET A 555 -3.74 -5.68 5.75
N LYS A 556 -4.87 -5.06 6.16
CA LYS A 556 -5.67 -4.08 5.38
C LYS A 556 -6.30 -4.63 4.09
N MET A 557 -6.35 -5.94 3.92
CA MET A 557 -7.01 -6.59 2.80
C MET A 557 -8.25 -7.33 3.26
N GLU A 558 -9.39 -7.02 2.64
CA GLU A 558 -10.62 -7.78 2.84
C GLU A 558 -10.56 -9.12 2.09
N GLN A 559 -10.88 -10.20 2.79
CA GLN A 559 -10.94 -11.55 2.25
C GLN A 559 -12.37 -12.09 2.40
N PRO A 560 -13.15 -12.12 1.30
CA PRO A 560 -14.47 -12.74 1.32
C PRO A 560 -14.34 -14.26 1.40
N LEU A 561 -14.93 -14.86 2.41
CA LEU A 561 -15.08 -16.31 2.50
C LEU A 561 -16.44 -16.71 1.95
N GLN A 562 -16.43 -17.72 1.08
CA GLN A 562 -17.61 -18.25 0.42
C GLN A 562 -17.99 -19.63 0.98
N ALA A 563 -19.27 -19.97 0.86
CA ALA A 563 -19.76 -21.30 1.16
C ALA A 563 -19.04 -22.34 0.26
N HIS A 564 -18.43 -23.34 0.88
CA HIS A 564 -17.71 -24.40 0.16
C HIS A 564 -18.64 -25.51 -0.36
N LYS A 565 -19.89 -25.54 0.11
CA LYS A 565 -20.96 -26.47 -0.28
C LYS A 565 -22.33 -25.82 -0.11
N ASP A 566 -23.34 -26.43 -0.69
CA ASP A 566 -24.76 -26.12 -0.41
C ASP A 566 -25.12 -26.62 0.97
N GLY A 567 -26.01 -25.92 1.69
CA GLY A 567 -26.45 -26.35 3.01
C GLY A 567 -27.13 -25.24 3.82
N VAL A 568 -27.26 -25.50 5.12
CA VAL A 568 -27.84 -24.55 6.08
C VAL A 568 -26.78 -24.07 7.06
N ILE A 569 -26.71 -22.78 7.25
CA ILE A 569 -25.78 -22.14 8.20
C ILE A 569 -26.14 -22.52 9.64
N GLY A 570 -25.13 -22.87 10.43
CA GLY A 570 -25.30 -23.11 11.85
C GLY A 570 -24.06 -22.78 12.66
N ASN A 571 -24.23 -22.61 13.97
CA ASN A 571 -23.12 -22.35 14.91
C ASN A 571 -22.19 -21.21 14.46
N ILE A 572 -22.72 -20.01 14.26
CA ILE A 572 -21.92 -18.82 13.98
C ILE A 572 -21.11 -18.45 15.23
N ASN A 573 -19.79 -18.60 15.15
CA ASN A 573 -18.83 -18.32 16.23
C ASN A 573 -17.92 -17.12 15.90
N ALA A 574 -18.34 -16.24 15.00
CA ALA A 574 -17.60 -15.06 14.59
C ALA A 574 -18.46 -13.82 14.77
N ALA A 575 -17.92 -12.77 15.37
CA ALA A 575 -18.57 -11.48 15.52
C ALA A 575 -17.78 -10.37 14.82
N PRO A 576 -18.44 -9.39 14.17
CA PRO A 576 -17.77 -8.23 13.60
C PRO A 576 -16.89 -7.52 14.65
N GLY A 577 -15.63 -7.21 14.27
CA GLY A 577 -14.60 -6.62 15.15
C GLY A 577 -13.78 -7.65 15.94
N GLU A 578 -14.13 -8.92 15.92
CA GLU A 578 -13.39 -9.99 16.60
C GLU A 578 -12.12 -10.36 15.82
N THR A 579 -11.00 -10.53 16.51
CA THR A 579 -9.78 -11.09 15.92
C THR A 579 -9.77 -12.61 16.08
N VAL A 580 -9.64 -13.32 14.97
CA VAL A 580 -9.62 -14.78 14.89
C VAL A 580 -8.27 -15.29 14.41
N SER A 581 -7.82 -16.42 14.94
CA SER A 581 -6.58 -17.08 14.50
C SER A 581 -6.82 -18.00 13.30
N ALA A 582 -5.74 -18.38 12.60
CA ALA A 582 -5.79 -19.39 11.56
C ALA A 582 -6.38 -20.70 12.10
N GLY A 583 -7.32 -21.30 11.36
CA GLY A 583 -8.02 -22.51 11.75
C GLY A 583 -9.19 -22.31 12.72
N HIS A 584 -9.42 -21.08 13.22
CA HIS A 584 -10.61 -20.76 14.03
C HIS A 584 -11.88 -21.05 13.26
N ARG A 585 -12.83 -21.75 13.90
CA ARG A 585 -14.12 -22.10 13.30
C ARG A 585 -15.07 -20.90 13.34
N LEU A 586 -15.39 -20.35 12.18
CA LEU A 586 -16.25 -19.17 12.03
C LEU A 586 -17.74 -19.54 12.07
N LEU A 587 -18.11 -20.59 11.33
CA LEU A 587 -19.48 -21.11 11.26
C LEU A 587 -19.47 -22.55 10.72
N THR A 588 -20.64 -23.18 10.67
CA THR A 588 -20.85 -24.48 10.02
C THR A 588 -21.88 -24.39 8.90
N ILE A 589 -21.76 -25.26 7.89
CA ILE A 589 -22.74 -25.46 6.82
C ILE A 589 -23.17 -26.91 6.91
N GLY A 590 -24.38 -27.14 7.41
CA GLY A 590 -24.94 -28.48 7.64
C GLY A 590 -25.67 -29.07 6.44
#